data_774ff00342d916dedc682ec0e68e0bf3
#
_entry.id   774ff00342d916dedc682ec0e68e0bf3
#
_cell.length_a   1.000
_cell.length_b   1.000
_cell.length_c   1.000
_cell.angle_alpha   90.00
_cell.angle_beta   90.00
_cell.angle_gamma   90.00
#
_symmetry.space_group_name_H-M   'P 1'
#
loop_
_entity.id
_entity.type
_entity.pdbx_description
1 polymer ?
#
loop_
_entity_poly.entity_id
_entity_poly.type
_entity_poly.pdbx_seq_one_letter_code
_entity_poly.pdbx_strand_id
1 'polypeptide(L)'
;MSFELNRKLAAKRDPLPTTASIDSVTADIIRGAFETVCFESATFLGRAASSPIINSSNERNAAIVDAHGRLAMGAVGTPHLTFVNQMETRWGLMNQERYDWGPGDVFVGNDPDHGGGHLPDYCVYGPVYDDKGELICIQTLQAHQGDTGGKDAGGFSLDAVDIFTEG
;
A
#
# COMPACT_ATOMS: atom_id res chain seq x y z
N MET A 1 -12.18 14.10 3.19
CA MET A 1 -12.07 12.81 3.90
C MET A 1 -10.64 12.45 4.31
N SER A 2 -9.63 12.59 3.46
CA SER A 2 -8.22 12.30 3.79
C SER A 2 -7.66 13.06 5.02
N PHE A 3 -8.07 14.31 5.21
CA PHE A 3 -7.63 15.13 6.35
C PHE A 3 -8.20 14.65 7.70
N GLU A 4 -9.46 14.22 7.71
CA GLU A 4 -10.11 13.68 8.91
C GLU A 4 -9.57 12.29 9.26
N LEU A 5 -9.25 11.48 8.26
CA LEU A 5 -8.58 10.20 8.37
C LEU A 5 -7.22 10.37 9.06
N ASN A 6 -6.38 11.27 8.56
CA ASN A 6 -5.07 11.55 9.15
C ASN A 6 -5.17 12.09 10.57
N ARG A 7 -6.21 12.87 10.90
CA ARG A 7 -6.45 13.40 12.24
C ARG A 7 -6.85 12.31 13.23
N LYS A 8 -7.71 11.36 12.82
CA LYS A 8 -8.11 10.22 13.66
C LYS A 8 -6.92 9.28 13.92
N LEU A 9 -6.08 9.01 12.92
CA LEU A 9 -4.87 8.23 13.07
C LEU A 9 -3.82 8.93 13.93
N ALA A 10 -3.65 10.26 13.77
CA ALA A 10 -2.76 11.02 14.63
C ALA A 10 -3.19 11.01 16.09
N ALA A 11 -4.50 10.99 16.36
CA ALA A 11 -5.04 10.90 17.70
C ALA A 11 -4.89 9.50 18.36
N LYS A 12 -4.78 8.45 17.54
CA LYS A 12 -4.52 7.07 17.99
C LYS A 12 -3.03 6.72 18.06
N ARG A 13 -2.13 7.65 17.70
CA ARG A 13 -0.70 7.40 17.80
C ARG A 13 -0.30 7.30 19.25
N ASP A 14 -0.12 6.10 19.72
CA ASP A 14 0.76 5.88 20.84
C ASP A 14 2.15 6.46 20.51
N PRO A 15 2.79 7.16 21.46
CA PRO A 15 4.16 7.59 21.23
C PRO A 15 4.96 6.37 20.79
N LEU A 16 5.79 6.55 19.75
CA LEU A 16 6.72 5.51 19.33
C LEU A 16 7.39 4.95 20.59
N PRO A 17 7.39 3.61 20.80
CA PRO A 17 8.22 3.06 21.84
C PRO A 17 9.65 3.52 21.53
N THR A 18 10.11 4.47 22.33
CA THR A 18 11.39 5.17 22.11
C THR A 18 12.59 4.28 22.40
N THR A 19 12.37 3.01 22.77
CA THR A 19 13.45 2.15 23.21
C THR A 19 13.11 0.66 23.10
N ALA A 20 12.84 0.15 21.92
CA ALA A 20 13.39 -1.17 21.68
C ALA A 20 14.87 -0.92 21.38
N SER A 21 15.75 -1.20 22.33
CA SER A 21 17.18 -1.16 22.07
C SER A 21 17.55 -2.38 21.23
N ILE A 22 17.32 -2.26 19.93
CA ILE A 22 17.85 -3.20 18.96
C ILE A 22 19.27 -2.76 18.64
N ASP A 23 20.21 -3.69 18.64
CA ASP A 23 21.58 -3.38 18.22
C ASP A 23 21.61 -3.04 16.73
N SER A 24 22.61 -2.29 16.31
CA SER A 24 22.74 -1.77 14.95
C SER A 24 22.86 -2.88 13.88
N VAL A 25 23.48 -4.00 14.22
CA VAL A 25 23.67 -5.13 13.30
C VAL A 25 22.33 -5.78 13.02
N THR A 26 21.54 -6.06 14.05
CA THR A 26 20.20 -6.61 13.92
C THR A 26 19.29 -5.66 13.14
N ALA A 27 19.37 -4.35 13.42
CA ALA A 27 18.61 -3.34 12.68
C ALA A 27 18.96 -3.33 11.17
N ASP A 28 20.24 -3.44 10.83
CA ASP A 28 20.69 -3.51 9.44
C ASP A 28 20.24 -4.80 8.74
N ILE A 29 20.25 -5.93 9.45
CA ILE A 29 19.73 -7.22 8.92
C ILE A 29 18.23 -7.09 8.59
N ILE A 30 17.44 -6.55 9.51
CA ILE A 30 15.99 -6.35 9.29
C ILE A 30 15.76 -5.41 8.11
N ARG A 31 16.48 -4.30 8.05
CA ARG A 31 16.38 -3.36 6.93
C ARG A 31 16.68 -4.03 5.59
N GLY A 32 17.79 -4.78 5.49
CA GLY A 32 18.16 -5.51 4.28
C GLY A 32 17.13 -6.57 3.90
N ALA A 33 16.52 -7.26 4.87
CA ALA A 33 15.45 -8.21 4.63
C ALA A 33 14.18 -7.49 4.06
N PHE A 34 13.80 -6.36 4.61
CA PHE A 34 12.66 -5.58 4.11
C PHE A 34 12.90 -5.04 2.69
N GLU A 35 14.11 -4.53 2.41
CA GLU A 35 14.51 -4.11 1.06
C GLU A 35 14.39 -5.29 0.08
N THR A 36 14.88 -6.47 0.46
CA THR A 36 14.82 -7.68 -0.37
C THR A 36 13.37 -8.08 -0.65
N VAL A 37 12.51 -8.14 0.37
CA VAL A 37 11.09 -8.49 0.21
C VAL A 37 10.38 -7.52 -0.72
N CYS A 38 10.58 -6.21 -0.54
CA CYS A 38 9.98 -5.20 -1.42
C CYS A 38 10.48 -5.34 -2.86
N PHE A 39 11.79 -5.53 -3.06
CA PHE A 39 12.39 -5.68 -4.38
C PHE A 39 11.88 -6.94 -5.10
N GLU A 40 11.87 -8.07 -4.43
CA GLU A 40 11.37 -9.34 -4.98
C GLU A 40 9.89 -9.24 -5.34
N SER A 41 9.08 -8.68 -4.45
CA SER A 41 7.64 -8.51 -4.66
C SER A 41 7.34 -7.62 -5.87
N ALA A 42 7.99 -6.45 -5.98
CA ALA A 42 7.82 -5.56 -7.12
C ALA A 42 8.36 -6.17 -8.43
N THR A 43 9.45 -6.94 -8.35
CA THR A 43 10.01 -7.66 -9.50
C THR A 43 9.08 -8.76 -9.97
N PHE A 44 8.55 -9.55 -9.03
CA PHE A 44 7.58 -10.60 -9.35
C PHE A 44 6.32 -10.02 -10.00
N LEU A 45 5.76 -8.95 -9.43
CA LEU A 45 4.61 -8.25 -10.00
C LEU A 45 4.88 -7.80 -11.45
N GLY A 46 6.05 -7.18 -11.70
CA GLY A 46 6.43 -6.75 -13.03
C GLY A 46 6.57 -7.90 -14.04
N ARG A 47 7.04 -9.07 -13.60
CA ARG A 47 7.17 -10.25 -14.46
C ARG A 47 5.85 -10.98 -14.70
N ALA A 48 4.96 -10.97 -13.71
CA ALA A 48 3.66 -11.62 -13.80
C ALA A 48 2.63 -10.77 -14.58
N ALA A 49 2.81 -9.46 -14.61
CA ALA A 49 1.88 -8.55 -15.28
C ALA A 49 1.95 -8.66 -16.81
N SER A 50 0.79 -8.69 -17.45
CA SER A 50 0.66 -8.59 -18.91
C SER A 50 0.64 -7.13 -19.41
N SER A 51 0.32 -6.18 -18.52
CA SER A 51 0.24 -4.75 -18.85
C SER A 51 1.63 -4.15 -19.10
N PRO A 52 1.87 -3.49 -20.26
CA PRO A 52 3.13 -2.78 -20.52
C PRO A 52 3.41 -1.65 -19.52
N ILE A 53 2.38 -1.03 -18.94
CA ILE A 53 2.50 0.02 -17.94
C ILE A 53 3.17 -0.53 -16.69
N ILE A 54 2.76 -1.71 -16.25
CA ILE A 54 3.31 -2.35 -15.05
C ILE A 54 4.70 -2.94 -15.34
N ASN A 55 4.88 -3.67 -16.44
CA ASN A 55 6.10 -4.42 -16.68
C ASN A 55 7.23 -3.60 -17.32
N SER A 56 6.91 -2.67 -18.23
CA SER A 56 7.90 -1.91 -18.99
C SER A 56 8.11 -0.50 -18.45
N SER A 57 7.02 0.21 -18.08
CA SER A 57 7.12 1.58 -17.54
C SER A 57 7.42 1.62 -16.05
N ASN A 58 7.46 0.47 -15.38
CA ASN A 58 7.68 0.35 -13.93
C ASN A 58 6.64 1.08 -13.05
N GLU A 59 5.43 1.26 -13.54
CA GLU A 59 4.36 1.88 -12.74
C GLU A 59 3.76 0.86 -11.76
N ARG A 60 4.60 0.48 -10.84
CA ARG A 60 4.32 -0.43 -9.74
C ARG A 60 5.19 -0.09 -8.55
N ASN A 61 4.79 -0.54 -7.39
CA ASN A 61 5.56 -0.39 -6.15
C ASN A 61 5.27 -1.55 -5.20
N ALA A 62 6.22 -1.85 -4.32
CA ALA A 62 6.02 -2.71 -3.17
C ALA A 62 6.46 -1.97 -1.93
N ALA A 63 5.71 -2.10 -0.84
CA ALA A 63 6.05 -1.48 0.41
C ALA A 63 5.69 -2.36 1.61
N ILE A 64 6.31 -2.07 2.74
CA ILE A 64 5.97 -2.61 4.05
C ILE A 64 5.52 -1.44 4.91
N VAL A 65 4.35 -1.57 5.49
CA VAL A 65 3.76 -0.61 6.42
C VAL A 65 3.69 -1.28 7.78
N ASP A 66 4.08 -0.57 8.85
CA ASP A 66 4.05 -1.14 10.19
C ASP A 66 2.60 -1.27 10.72
N ALA A 67 2.43 -1.97 11.84
CA ALA A 67 1.13 -2.16 12.49
C ALA A 67 0.43 -0.87 12.93
N HIS A 68 1.12 0.28 12.86
CA HIS A 68 0.57 1.61 13.16
C HIS A 68 0.27 2.44 11.89
N GLY A 69 0.37 1.84 10.72
CA GLY A 69 0.11 2.50 9.44
C GLY A 69 1.23 3.46 9.00
N ARG A 70 2.48 3.23 9.41
CA ARG A 70 3.64 4.02 8.99
C ARG A 70 4.46 3.25 7.98
N LEU A 71 4.90 3.93 6.94
CA LEU A 71 5.80 3.34 5.95
C LEU A 71 7.12 2.94 6.62
N ALA A 72 7.41 1.65 6.62
CA ALA A 72 8.67 1.10 7.13
C ALA A 72 9.70 0.95 6.01
N MET A 73 9.26 0.48 4.83
CA MET A 73 10.09 0.29 3.65
C MET A 73 9.26 0.42 2.39
N GLY A 74 9.85 0.98 1.35
CA GLY A 74 9.31 0.97 0.00
C GLY A 74 10.44 0.84 -1.01
N ALA A 75 10.24 0.06 -2.04
CA ALA A 75 11.26 -0.18 -3.06
C ALA A 75 10.64 -0.37 -4.44
N VAL A 76 11.41 0.05 -5.43
CA VAL A 76 11.20 -0.14 -6.88
C VAL A 76 9.95 0.57 -7.44
N GLY A 77 10.11 1.20 -8.58
CA GLY A 77 9.05 1.80 -9.37
C GLY A 77 8.79 3.26 -9.02
N THR A 78 7.57 3.68 -9.21
CA THR A 78 7.17 5.09 -9.15
C THR A 78 6.99 5.55 -7.71
N PRO A 79 7.74 6.57 -7.24
CA PRO A 79 7.78 6.93 -5.81
C PRO A 79 6.43 7.33 -5.20
N HIS A 80 5.54 7.98 -5.95
CA HIS A 80 4.24 8.40 -5.42
C HIS A 80 3.39 7.20 -4.99
N LEU A 81 3.48 6.06 -5.67
CA LEU A 81 2.77 4.84 -5.32
C LEU A 81 3.15 4.33 -3.92
N THR A 82 4.37 4.59 -3.46
CA THR A 82 4.79 4.26 -2.09
C THR A 82 3.95 4.98 -1.04
N PHE A 83 3.64 6.25 -1.27
CA PHE A 83 2.81 7.03 -0.35
C PHE A 83 1.33 6.63 -0.42
N VAL A 84 0.85 6.30 -1.60
CA VAL A 84 -0.51 5.79 -1.79
C VAL A 84 -0.68 4.46 -1.08
N ASN A 85 0.28 3.55 -1.18
CA ASN A 85 0.32 2.30 -0.41
C ASN A 85 0.12 2.57 1.10
N GLN A 86 0.81 3.55 1.66
CA GLN A 86 0.66 3.91 3.07
C GLN A 86 -0.75 4.45 3.38
N MET A 87 -1.29 5.28 2.51
CA MET A 87 -2.60 5.91 2.73
C MET A 87 -3.73 4.89 2.70
N GLU A 88 -3.76 4.04 1.68
CA GLU A 88 -4.73 2.95 1.51
C GLU A 88 -4.67 1.96 2.67
N THR A 89 -3.46 1.53 3.03
CA THR A 89 -3.24 0.61 4.15
C THR A 89 -3.71 1.22 5.49
N ARG A 90 -3.51 2.52 5.69
CA ARG A 90 -4.02 3.23 6.88
C ARG A 90 -5.54 3.22 6.94
N TRP A 91 -6.18 3.43 5.81
CA TRP A 91 -7.63 3.35 5.74
C TRP A 91 -8.11 1.94 6.12
N GLY A 92 -7.47 0.91 5.58
CA GLY A 92 -7.74 -0.49 5.92
C GLY A 92 -7.58 -0.76 7.42
N LEU A 93 -6.47 -0.35 8.03
CA LEU A 93 -6.21 -0.47 9.47
C LEU A 93 -7.30 0.20 10.34
N MET A 94 -7.82 1.34 9.92
CA MET A 94 -8.89 2.02 10.65
C MET A 94 -10.22 1.31 10.57
N ASN A 95 -10.40 0.47 9.58
CA ASN A 95 -11.62 -0.28 9.31
C ASN A 95 -11.44 -1.80 9.54
N GLN A 96 -10.33 -2.22 10.13
CA GLN A 96 -10.00 -3.64 10.31
C GLN A 96 -11.08 -4.43 11.04
N GLU A 97 -11.72 -3.85 12.05
CA GLU A 97 -12.82 -4.49 12.79
C GLU A 97 -14.04 -4.73 11.89
N ARG A 98 -14.30 -3.82 10.94
CA ARG A 98 -15.41 -3.96 9.99
C ARG A 98 -15.20 -5.10 9.00
N TYR A 99 -13.95 -5.37 8.66
CA TYR A 99 -13.57 -6.37 7.65
C TYR A 99 -13.01 -7.66 8.26
N ASP A 100 -12.98 -7.74 9.60
CA ASP A 100 -12.54 -8.93 10.35
C ASP A 100 -11.18 -9.46 9.84
N TRP A 101 -10.16 -8.60 9.89
CA TRP A 101 -8.83 -8.91 9.38
C TRP A 101 -8.22 -10.12 10.07
N GLY A 102 -7.75 -11.09 9.30
CA GLY A 102 -7.12 -12.30 9.78
C GLY A 102 -5.89 -12.73 8.95
N PRO A 103 -5.15 -13.73 9.44
CA PRO A 103 -4.03 -14.29 8.70
C PRO A 103 -4.45 -14.87 7.35
N GLY A 104 -3.74 -14.45 6.29
CA GLY A 104 -4.02 -14.91 4.92
C GLY A 104 -5.03 -14.06 4.15
N ASP A 105 -5.64 -13.07 4.78
CA ASP A 105 -6.52 -12.13 4.08
C ASP A 105 -5.72 -11.24 3.13
N VAL A 106 -6.35 -10.89 2.02
CA VAL A 106 -5.83 -9.95 1.03
C VAL A 106 -6.93 -8.97 0.67
N PHE A 107 -6.60 -7.69 0.74
CA PHE A 107 -7.50 -6.59 0.44
C PHE A 107 -7.06 -5.91 -0.85
N VAL A 108 -8.03 -5.38 -1.56
CA VAL A 108 -7.81 -4.59 -2.79
C VAL A 108 -8.60 -3.29 -2.67
N GLY A 109 -7.96 -2.20 -3.04
CA GLY A 109 -8.59 -0.88 -3.10
C GLY A 109 -7.98 -0.03 -4.19
N ASN A 110 -8.76 0.93 -4.68
CA ASN A 110 -8.34 1.97 -5.61
C ASN A 110 -9.12 3.28 -5.43
N ASP A 111 -9.96 3.36 -4.40
CA ASP A 111 -10.84 4.50 -4.18
C ASP A 111 -10.05 5.67 -3.56
N PRO A 112 -9.97 6.84 -4.25
CA PRO A 112 -9.29 8.03 -3.72
C PRO A 112 -9.83 8.51 -2.36
N ASP A 113 -11.11 8.30 -2.08
CA ASP A 113 -11.72 8.64 -0.79
C ASP A 113 -11.23 7.73 0.35
N HIS A 114 -10.71 6.57 0.01
CA HIS A 114 -10.16 5.59 0.95
C HIS A 114 -8.63 5.61 1.02
N GLY A 115 -7.99 6.59 0.42
CA GLY A 115 -6.53 6.75 0.43
C GLY A 115 -5.85 6.27 -0.85
N GLY A 116 -6.61 5.82 -1.83
CA GLY A 116 -6.14 5.51 -3.16
C GLY A 116 -5.55 6.72 -3.89
N GLY A 117 -4.82 6.46 -4.95
CA GLY A 117 -4.28 7.48 -5.83
C GLY A 117 -5.19 7.75 -7.03
N HIS A 118 -4.67 7.54 -8.21
CA HIS A 118 -5.43 7.52 -9.45
C HIS A 118 -6.31 6.26 -9.51
N LEU A 119 -7.51 6.30 -10.05
CA LEU A 119 -8.42 5.14 -10.08
C LEU A 119 -7.80 3.87 -10.69
N PRO A 120 -6.94 3.94 -11.73
CA PRO A 120 -6.17 2.80 -12.20
C PRO A 120 -5.10 2.26 -11.24
N ASP A 121 -4.79 2.96 -10.15
CA ASP A 121 -3.77 2.53 -9.18
C ASP A 121 -4.36 1.55 -8.17
N TYR A 122 -4.34 0.27 -8.49
CA TYR A 122 -4.81 -0.76 -7.58
C TYR A 122 -3.76 -1.07 -6.51
N CYS A 123 -4.16 -0.86 -5.26
CA CYS A 123 -3.41 -1.27 -4.09
C CYS A 123 -3.91 -2.63 -3.59
N VAL A 124 -2.99 -3.58 -3.49
CA VAL A 124 -3.25 -4.91 -2.91
C VAL A 124 -2.42 -5.02 -1.64
N TYR A 125 -3.05 -5.33 -0.51
CA TYR A 125 -2.35 -5.41 0.75
C TYR A 125 -2.88 -6.52 1.65
N GLY A 126 -2.00 -7.06 2.51
CA GLY A 126 -2.35 -8.13 3.43
C GLY A 126 -1.60 -8.03 4.74
N PRO A 127 -2.27 -8.31 5.87
CA PRO A 127 -1.66 -8.28 7.19
C PRO A 127 -0.72 -9.47 7.40
N VAL A 128 0.38 -9.23 8.10
CA VAL A 128 1.35 -10.23 8.53
C VAL A 128 1.34 -10.31 10.04
N TYR A 129 1.06 -11.48 10.57
CA TYR A 129 0.98 -11.74 12.01
C TYR A 129 2.15 -12.60 12.47
N ASP A 130 2.52 -12.48 13.74
CA ASP A 130 3.44 -13.39 14.38
C ASP A 130 2.74 -14.69 14.85
N ASP A 131 3.52 -15.61 15.43
CA ASP A 131 3.02 -16.89 15.95
C ASP A 131 2.03 -16.75 17.13
N LYS A 132 1.93 -15.54 17.70
CA LYS A 132 1.00 -15.22 18.80
C LYS A 132 -0.27 -14.56 18.30
N GLY A 133 -0.36 -14.27 16.99
CA GLY A 133 -1.47 -13.56 16.38
C GLY A 133 -1.39 -12.04 16.51
N GLU A 134 -0.23 -11.49 16.85
CA GLU A 134 -0.02 -10.03 16.88
C GLU A 134 0.33 -9.52 15.48
N LEU A 135 -0.33 -8.44 15.05
CA LEU A 135 -0.05 -7.80 13.76
C LEU A 135 1.35 -7.16 13.79
N ILE A 136 2.27 -7.66 12.96
CA ILE A 136 3.64 -7.14 12.84
C ILE A 136 3.72 -6.00 11.84
N CYS A 137 3.21 -6.26 10.64
CA CYS A 137 3.27 -5.33 9.52
C CYS A 137 2.19 -5.67 8.49
N ILE A 138 2.09 -4.83 7.48
CA ILE A 138 1.24 -5.06 6.32
C ILE A 138 2.12 -4.97 5.09
N GLN A 139 2.12 -6.02 4.28
CA GLN A 139 2.77 -6.00 2.98
C GLN A 139 1.79 -5.43 1.96
N THR A 140 2.27 -4.54 1.13
CA THR A 140 1.44 -3.87 0.12
C THR A 140 2.15 -3.82 -1.23
N LEU A 141 1.34 -3.99 -2.26
CA LEU A 141 1.72 -3.86 -3.67
C LEU A 141 0.79 -2.87 -4.33
N GLN A 142 1.33 -2.03 -5.19
CA GLN A 142 0.52 -1.15 -6.02
C GLN A 142 0.94 -1.24 -7.48
N ALA A 143 -0.04 -1.20 -8.36
CA ALA A 143 0.17 -1.27 -9.78
C ALA A 143 -0.84 -0.40 -10.53
N HIS A 144 -0.33 0.43 -11.43
CA HIS A 144 -1.14 1.23 -12.34
C HIS A 144 -1.67 0.34 -13.47
N GLN A 145 -2.99 0.19 -13.54
CA GLN A 145 -3.65 -0.54 -14.62
C GLN A 145 -3.75 0.32 -15.87
N GLY A 146 -3.76 -0.31 -17.05
CA GLY A 146 -3.87 0.42 -18.31
C GLY A 146 -5.23 1.04 -18.57
N ASP A 147 -6.28 0.47 -17.97
CA ASP A 147 -7.65 0.91 -18.12
C ASP A 147 -8.53 0.22 -17.06
N THR A 148 -9.43 0.95 -16.46
CA THR A 148 -10.37 0.48 -15.43
C THR A 148 -11.83 0.66 -15.83
N GLY A 149 -12.09 1.13 -17.04
CA GLY A 149 -13.42 1.11 -17.64
C GLY A 149 -14.20 2.42 -17.58
N GLY A 150 -13.53 3.55 -17.50
CA GLY A 150 -14.19 4.86 -17.60
C GLY A 150 -14.69 5.21 -19.00
N LYS A 151 -15.15 6.44 -19.16
CA LYS A 151 -15.67 6.99 -20.43
C LYS A 151 -14.59 6.99 -21.53
N ASP A 152 -13.37 7.36 -21.17
CA ASP A 152 -12.24 7.41 -22.07
C ASP A 152 -11.19 6.37 -21.67
N ALA A 153 -10.63 5.66 -22.65
CA ALA A 153 -9.64 4.63 -22.40
C ALA A 153 -8.39 5.19 -21.68
N GLY A 154 -7.89 4.46 -20.67
CA GLY A 154 -6.69 4.83 -19.93
C GLY A 154 -6.93 5.69 -18.69
N GLY A 155 -8.18 5.99 -18.30
CA GLY A 155 -8.51 6.68 -17.06
C GLY A 155 -8.06 8.15 -17.00
N PHE A 156 -7.99 8.85 -18.15
CA PHE A 156 -7.65 10.27 -18.25
C PHE A 156 -8.75 11.08 -18.95
N SER A 157 -9.96 11.00 -18.43
CA SER A 157 -11.07 11.76 -18.98
C SER A 157 -11.07 13.20 -18.46
N LEU A 158 -10.77 14.15 -19.35
CA LEU A 158 -10.66 15.58 -19.00
C LEU A 158 -11.99 16.23 -18.62
N ASP A 159 -13.10 15.62 -18.99
CA ASP A 159 -14.46 16.09 -18.74
C ASP A 159 -15.27 15.14 -17.86
N ALA A 160 -14.59 14.24 -17.15
CA ALA A 160 -15.22 13.39 -16.14
C ALA A 160 -15.79 14.25 -15.00
N VAL A 161 -17.04 13.96 -14.62
CA VAL A 161 -17.75 14.68 -13.57
C VAL A 161 -17.91 13.84 -12.29
N ASP A 162 -17.58 12.57 -12.37
CA ASP A 162 -17.63 11.62 -11.27
C ASP A 162 -16.66 10.45 -11.50
N ILE A 163 -16.44 9.64 -10.46
CA ILE A 163 -15.52 8.51 -10.50
C ILE A 163 -15.92 7.40 -11.49
N PHE A 164 -17.21 7.25 -11.78
CA PHE A 164 -17.69 6.24 -12.73
C PHE A 164 -17.45 6.66 -14.18
N THR A 165 -17.44 7.96 -14.42
CA THR A 165 -17.08 8.53 -15.73
C THR A 165 -15.58 8.51 -15.95
N GLU A 166 -14.81 8.71 -14.89
CA GLU A 166 -13.34 8.65 -14.93
C GLU A 166 -12.84 7.21 -15.11
N GLY A 167 -13.37 6.24 -14.36
CA GLY A 167 -13.12 4.79 -14.53
C GLY A 167 -12.33 4.11 -13.44
#